data_6509b8ac9c02341f6d518edf36df34ec
#
_entry.id   6509b8ac9c02341f6d518edf36df34ec
#
_cell.length_a   1.000
_cell.length_b   1.000
_cell.length_c   1.000
_cell.angle_alpha   90.00
_cell.angle_beta   90.00
_cell.angle_gamma   90.00
#
_symmetry.space_group_name_H-M   'P 1'
#
loop_
_entity.id
_entity.type
_entity.pdbx_description
1 polymer ?
#
loop_
_entity_poly.entity_id
_entity_poly.type
_entity_poly.pdbx_seq_one_letter_code
_entity_poly.pdbx_strand_id
1 'polypeptide(L)'
;MSILEETDALANGVTIPRLGLGTWFVEDGAAVQAVRDAVAIGYRNIDTAQAYGNERGVGEGVRTSGVPREELFVSTKLAAEIKDYDAAVAAIEGSLATLDIGYLDLMLIHSPQPWDDFRGGNYAEGNRQAWRALEEAYRAGTIRSIGVSNFLQADIDDLVAHGTVAPHVNQILVHAGNTPSDLIRYCQDRDILVEAYSPIAHGEILGNPRVKAIADRYGVSVPQLCIRYTLQLGTVTLPKTANPEHMRANADVDFVIGEEDMQALLDLDERDYGRSSVFPVYGGR
;
A
#
# COMPACT_ATOMS: atom_id res chain seq x y z
N MET A 1 -12.89 2.49 19.35
CA MET A 1 -12.14 3.55 18.61
C MET A 1 -12.30 3.22 17.15
N SER A 2 -12.68 4.17 16.31
CA SER A 2 -12.85 3.89 14.87
C SER A 2 -11.50 3.56 14.23
N ILE A 3 -11.47 2.61 13.29
CA ILE A 3 -10.25 2.27 12.52
C ILE A 3 -9.62 3.50 11.85
N LEU A 4 -10.42 4.53 11.54
CA LEU A 4 -9.95 5.79 10.96
C LEU A 4 -9.12 6.65 11.93
N GLU A 5 -9.18 6.36 13.23
CA GLU A 5 -8.40 7.02 14.29
C GLU A 5 -7.20 6.19 14.73
N GLU A 6 -7.12 4.92 14.29
CA GLU A 6 -6.01 4.04 14.65
C GLU A 6 -4.79 4.30 13.76
N THR A 7 -3.62 4.34 14.39
CA THR A 7 -2.33 4.54 13.72
C THR A 7 -1.29 3.54 14.20
N ASP A 8 -0.33 3.23 13.37
CA ASP A 8 0.90 2.53 13.73
C ASP A 8 2.10 3.50 13.65
N ALA A 9 3.16 3.22 14.39
CA ALA A 9 4.40 3.97 14.32
C ALA A 9 5.41 3.22 13.43
N LEU A 10 5.99 3.92 12.46
CA LEU A 10 7.13 3.43 11.68
C LEU A 10 8.39 3.44 12.53
N ALA A 11 9.41 2.68 12.15
CA ALA A 11 10.69 2.58 12.88
C ALA A 11 11.39 3.93 13.12
N ASN A 12 11.10 4.94 12.29
CA ASN A 12 11.61 6.31 12.43
C ASN A 12 10.71 7.24 13.26
N GLY A 13 9.63 6.73 13.86
CA GLY A 13 8.69 7.47 14.70
C GLY A 13 7.60 8.22 13.94
N VAL A 14 7.56 8.18 12.61
CA VAL A 14 6.45 8.72 11.82
C VAL A 14 5.23 7.82 12.01
N THR A 15 4.06 8.43 12.29
CA THR A 15 2.80 7.70 12.43
C THR A 15 2.08 7.56 11.09
N ILE A 16 1.51 6.37 10.83
CA ILE A 16 0.72 6.05 9.63
C ILE A 16 -0.67 5.55 10.04
N PRO A 17 -1.77 6.10 9.47
CA PRO A 17 -3.12 5.56 9.71
C PRO A 17 -3.27 4.14 9.18
N ARG A 18 -3.91 3.26 9.96
CA ARG A 18 -4.02 1.83 9.66
C ARG A 18 -4.91 1.49 8.47
N LEU A 19 -5.84 2.38 8.13
CA LEU A 19 -6.68 2.27 6.94
C LEU A 19 -6.40 3.42 5.99
N GLY A 20 -6.04 3.11 4.74
CA GLY A 20 -5.80 4.11 3.70
C GLY A 20 -6.70 3.94 2.48
N LEU A 21 -6.73 4.96 1.62
CA LEU A 21 -7.36 4.93 0.32
C LEU A 21 -6.33 4.59 -0.76
N GLY A 22 -6.45 3.44 -1.41
CA GLY A 22 -5.72 3.13 -2.64
C GLY A 22 -6.36 3.83 -3.84
N THR A 23 -5.54 4.31 -4.79
CA THR A 23 -6.01 5.06 -5.96
C THR A 23 -5.72 4.39 -7.31
N TRP A 24 -5.20 3.18 -7.35
CA TRP A 24 -4.96 2.46 -8.60
C TRP A 24 -6.27 2.32 -9.41
N PHE A 25 -6.22 2.54 -10.72
CA PHE A 25 -7.40 2.62 -11.60
C PHE A 25 -8.44 3.69 -11.22
N VAL A 26 -8.06 4.71 -10.48
CA VAL A 26 -8.85 5.93 -10.37
C VAL A 26 -8.28 6.94 -11.38
N GLU A 27 -9.09 7.34 -12.33
CA GLU A 27 -8.71 8.35 -13.35
C GLU A 27 -8.28 9.66 -12.67
N ASP A 28 -7.28 10.34 -13.22
CA ASP A 28 -6.68 11.55 -12.65
C ASP A 28 -7.71 12.62 -12.26
N GLY A 29 -8.65 12.92 -13.15
CA GLY A 29 -9.74 13.87 -12.86
C GLY A 29 -10.69 13.39 -11.76
N ALA A 30 -10.94 12.09 -11.65
CA ALA A 30 -11.78 11.49 -10.61
C ALA A 30 -11.06 11.37 -9.25
N ALA A 31 -9.73 11.32 -9.26
CA ALA A 31 -8.93 11.22 -8.04
C ALA A 31 -9.13 12.44 -7.13
N VAL A 32 -9.33 13.62 -7.69
CA VAL A 32 -9.62 14.86 -6.93
C VAL A 32 -10.82 14.65 -6.00
N GLN A 33 -11.95 14.19 -6.57
CA GLN A 33 -13.17 14.02 -5.78
C GLN A 33 -13.06 12.80 -4.86
N ALA A 34 -12.43 11.70 -5.29
CA ALA A 34 -12.25 10.52 -4.46
C ALA A 34 -11.43 10.82 -3.19
N VAL A 35 -10.37 11.61 -3.30
CA VAL A 35 -9.57 12.05 -2.14
C VAL A 35 -10.39 12.95 -1.22
N ARG A 36 -11.12 13.94 -1.76
CA ARG A 36 -11.98 14.81 -0.96
C ARG A 36 -13.04 14.03 -0.19
N ASP A 37 -13.70 13.09 -0.84
CA ASP A 37 -14.73 12.25 -0.21
C ASP A 37 -14.13 11.37 0.88
N ALA A 38 -12.98 10.76 0.64
CA ALA A 38 -12.27 9.95 1.63
C ALA A 38 -11.90 10.80 2.86
N VAL A 39 -11.30 11.98 2.65
CA VAL A 39 -10.92 12.88 3.76
C VAL A 39 -12.15 13.36 4.52
N ALA A 40 -13.24 13.70 3.85
CA ALA A 40 -14.51 14.10 4.48
C ALA A 40 -15.16 12.97 5.30
N ILE A 41 -14.94 11.70 4.92
CA ILE A 41 -15.37 10.52 5.70
C ILE A 41 -14.48 10.30 6.93
N GLY A 42 -13.23 10.75 6.90
CA GLY A 42 -12.26 10.63 8.00
C GLY A 42 -10.96 9.91 7.63
N TYR A 43 -10.78 9.47 6.38
CA TYR A 43 -9.49 8.92 5.95
C TYR A 43 -8.39 9.94 6.08
N ARG A 44 -7.20 9.48 6.48
CA ARG A 44 -6.00 10.31 6.62
C ARG A 44 -4.77 9.71 5.91
N ASN A 45 -4.89 8.51 5.33
CA ASN A 45 -3.85 7.85 4.55
C ASN A 45 -4.31 7.71 3.09
N ILE A 46 -3.53 8.27 2.13
CA ILE A 46 -3.82 8.26 0.69
C ILE A 46 -2.62 7.67 -0.03
N ASP A 47 -2.83 6.58 -0.76
CA ASP A 47 -1.80 5.88 -1.52
C ASP A 47 -1.98 6.07 -3.03
N THR A 48 -0.94 6.53 -3.70
CA THR A 48 -0.85 6.61 -5.16
C THR A 48 0.49 6.05 -5.68
N ALA A 49 0.78 6.23 -6.96
CA ALA A 49 2.05 5.90 -7.60
C ALA A 49 2.23 6.65 -8.92
N GLN A 50 3.48 6.88 -9.34
CA GLN A 50 3.80 7.42 -10.66
C GLN A 50 3.13 6.63 -11.79
N ALA A 51 3.19 5.30 -11.71
CA ALA A 51 2.60 4.39 -12.69
C ALA A 51 1.07 4.48 -12.83
N TYR A 52 0.36 5.10 -11.86
CA TYR A 52 -1.10 5.23 -11.91
C TYR A 52 -1.54 6.42 -12.77
N GLY A 53 -0.65 7.38 -13.03
CA GLY A 53 -0.93 8.56 -13.85
C GLY A 53 -1.93 9.53 -13.22
N ASN A 54 -2.13 9.48 -11.90
CA ASN A 54 -3.13 10.27 -11.19
C ASN A 54 -2.56 11.11 -10.03
N GLU A 55 -1.24 11.24 -9.92
CA GLU A 55 -0.59 12.03 -8.86
C GLU A 55 -1.07 13.49 -8.85
N ARG A 56 -1.31 14.11 -10.02
CA ARG A 56 -1.82 15.47 -10.13
C ARG A 56 -3.21 15.60 -9.47
N GLY A 57 -4.12 14.69 -9.80
CA GLY A 57 -5.46 14.66 -9.23
C GLY A 57 -5.46 14.37 -7.74
N VAL A 58 -4.62 13.44 -7.27
CA VAL A 58 -4.44 13.15 -5.85
C VAL A 58 -3.93 14.40 -5.12
N GLY A 59 -2.89 15.07 -5.63
CA GLY A 59 -2.35 16.28 -5.04
C GLY A 59 -3.38 17.42 -4.97
N GLU A 60 -4.16 17.64 -6.02
CA GLU A 60 -5.26 18.62 -6.01
C GLU A 60 -6.32 18.23 -4.97
N GLY A 61 -6.70 16.96 -4.89
CA GLY A 61 -7.62 16.45 -3.88
C GLY A 61 -7.14 16.72 -2.46
N VAL A 62 -5.86 16.48 -2.17
CA VAL A 62 -5.20 16.76 -0.88
C VAL A 62 -5.26 18.27 -0.56
N ARG A 63 -4.77 19.13 -1.47
CA ARG A 63 -4.75 20.59 -1.25
C ARG A 63 -6.13 21.21 -1.04
N THR A 64 -7.16 20.59 -1.57
CA THR A 64 -8.54 21.09 -1.54
C THR A 64 -9.48 20.29 -0.66
N SER A 65 -8.93 19.38 0.15
CA SER A 65 -9.68 18.51 1.08
C SER A 65 -10.30 19.27 2.27
N GLY A 66 -9.78 20.46 2.58
CA GLY A 66 -10.20 21.26 3.74
C GLY A 66 -9.52 20.83 5.05
N VAL A 67 -8.59 19.88 5.02
CA VAL A 67 -7.80 19.42 6.17
C VAL A 67 -6.36 19.90 6.02
N PRO A 68 -5.69 20.34 7.11
CA PRO A 68 -4.27 20.68 7.08
C PRO A 68 -3.41 19.56 6.52
N ARG A 69 -2.37 19.93 5.73
CA ARG A 69 -1.50 18.94 5.08
C ARG A 69 -0.84 17.98 6.07
N GLU A 70 -0.48 18.46 7.23
CA GLU A 70 0.17 17.72 8.31
C GLU A 70 -0.72 16.67 8.97
N GLU A 71 -2.03 16.72 8.78
CA GLU A 71 -2.97 15.71 9.24
C GLU A 71 -3.13 14.56 8.24
N LEU A 72 -2.59 14.69 7.02
CA LEU A 72 -2.68 13.69 5.97
C LEU A 72 -1.35 12.97 5.80
N PHE A 73 -1.42 11.64 5.66
CA PHE A 73 -0.32 10.79 5.24
C PHE A 73 -0.49 10.48 3.75
N VAL A 74 0.44 10.92 2.93
CA VAL A 74 0.39 10.74 1.47
C VAL A 74 1.59 9.95 1.01
N SER A 75 1.34 8.82 0.36
CA SER A 75 2.37 7.95 -0.21
C SER A 75 2.30 7.92 -1.73
N THR A 76 3.47 7.82 -2.36
CA THR A 76 3.61 7.52 -3.79
C THR A 76 4.76 6.53 -4.02
N LYS A 77 4.93 6.09 -5.26
CA LYS A 77 5.90 5.04 -5.61
C LYS A 77 6.71 5.45 -6.83
N LEU A 78 8.02 5.30 -6.71
CA LEU A 78 8.95 5.38 -7.82
C LEU A 78 8.67 4.25 -8.81
N ALA A 79 8.52 4.56 -10.09
CA ALA A 79 8.19 3.57 -11.11
C ALA A 79 9.18 2.39 -11.09
N ALA A 80 8.65 1.19 -11.30
CA ALA A 80 9.42 -0.07 -11.18
C ALA A 80 10.60 -0.15 -12.16
N GLU A 81 10.51 0.54 -13.28
CA GLU A 81 11.50 0.62 -14.36
C GLU A 81 12.71 1.48 -14.00
N ILE A 82 12.59 2.35 -12.98
CA ILE A 82 13.66 3.27 -12.57
C ILE A 82 14.65 2.52 -11.69
N LYS A 83 15.82 2.24 -12.26
CA LYS A 83 16.92 1.46 -11.67
C LYS A 83 18.28 2.17 -11.77
N ASP A 84 18.25 3.50 -11.86
CA ASP A 84 19.41 4.37 -11.96
C ASP A 84 19.26 5.54 -10.99
N TYR A 85 20.36 5.99 -10.41
CA TYR A 85 20.36 7.05 -9.40
C TYR A 85 19.84 8.39 -9.94
N ASP A 86 20.37 8.86 -11.08
CA ASP A 86 20.01 10.18 -11.61
C ASP A 86 18.54 10.18 -12.08
N ALA A 87 18.08 9.08 -12.68
CA ALA A 87 16.69 8.88 -13.06
C ALA A 87 15.78 8.87 -11.84
N ALA A 88 16.21 8.23 -10.73
CA ALA A 88 15.45 8.20 -9.48
C ALA A 88 15.32 9.59 -8.85
N VAL A 89 16.42 10.38 -8.82
CA VAL A 89 16.39 11.77 -8.32
C VAL A 89 15.40 12.59 -9.13
N ALA A 90 15.49 12.56 -10.48
CA ALA A 90 14.58 13.31 -11.35
C ALA A 90 13.11 12.88 -11.17
N ALA A 91 12.85 11.59 -10.98
CA ALA A 91 11.50 11.08 -10.76
C ALA A 91 10.92 11.45 -9.39
N ILE A 92 11.74 11.47 -8.33
CA ILE A 92 11.37 11.97 -7.00
C ILE A 92 10.95 13.44 -7.07
N GLU A 93 11.77 14.28 -7.70
CA GLU A 93 11.47 15.70 -7.92
C GLU A 93 10.20 15.88 -8.75
N GLY A 94 10.01 15.03 -9.78
CA GLY A 94 8.82 14.99 -10.61
C GLY A 94 7.54 14.70 -9.83
N SER A 95 7.55 13.71 -8.93
CA SER A 95 6.40 13.42 -8.06
C SER A 95 6.10 14.56 -7.10
N LEU A 96 7.13 15.14 -6.46
CA LEU A 96 6.96 16.31 -5.55
C LEU A 96 6.31 17.48 -6.30
N ALA A 97 6.77 17.77 -7.52
CA ALA A 97 6.22 18.83 -8.36
C ALA A 97 4.80 18.52 -8.84
N THR A 98 4.50 17.27 -9.21
CA THR A 98 3.19 16.85 -9.74
C THR A 98 2.12 16.84 -8.66
N LEU A 99 2.43 16.30 -7.49
CA LEU A 99 1.54 16.29 -6.33
C LEU A 99 1.38 17.70 -5.74
N ASP A 100 2.43 18.52 -5.74
CA ASP A 100 2.44 19.91 -5.25
C ASP A 100 1.86 20.04 -3.82
N ILE A 101 2.29 19.16 -2.91
CA ILE A 101 1.81 19.09 -1.53
C ILE A 101 2.89 19.38 -0.49
N GLY A 102 4.04 19.91 -0.94
CA GLY A 102 5.16 20.36 -0.12
C GLY A 102 6.15 19.24 0.25
N TYR A 103 5.69 18.10 0.71
CA TYR A 103 6.51 16.94 1.08
C TYR A 103 5.71 15.64 0.91
N LEU A 104 6.41 14.50 0.90
CA LEU A 104 5.79 13.17 0.95
C LEU A 104 5.95 12.55 2.34
N ASP A 105 4.93 11.84 2.81
CA ASP A 105 5.03 11.08 4.04
C ASP A 105 5.75 9.76 3.82
N LEU A 106 5.54 9.14 2.63
CA LEU A 106 6.19 7.89 2.26
C LEU A 106 6.45 7.85 0.75
N MET A 107 7.62 7.38 0.35
CA MET A 107 7.89 6.99 -1.03
C MET A 107 8.49 5.59 -1.08
N LEU A 108 7.97 4.77 -1.99
CA LEU A 108 8.35 3.37 -2.16
C LEU A 108 9.04 3.14 -3.50
N ILE A 109 9.99 2.20 -3.58
CA ILE A 109 10.32 1.56 -4.86
C ILE A 109 9.17 0.61 -5.19
N HIS A 110 8.49 0.79 -6.34
CA HIS A 110 7.23 0.10 -6.66
C HIS A 110 7.36 -1.42 -6.84
N SER A 111 8.53 -1.86 -7.33
CA SER A 111 8.87 -3.29 -7.48
C SER A 111 10.38 -3.47 -7.53
N PRO A 112 10.91 -4.61 -7.06
CA PRO A 112 12.33 -4.90 -7.18
C PRO A 112 12.78 -5.11 -8.64
N GLN A 113 11.88 -5.49 -9.56
CA GLN A 113 12.14 -5.60 -10.99
C GLN A 113 11.17 -4.70 -11.77
N PRO A 114 11.52 -4.29 -13.01
CA PRO A 114 10.57 -3.73 -13.96
C PRO A 114 9.39 -4.68 -14.19
N TRP A 115 8.21 -4.12 -14.50
CA TRP A 115 6.99 -4.93 -14.63
C TRP A 115 7.03 -5.93 -15.79
N ASP A 116 7.76 -5.64 -16.86
CA ASP A 116 7.93 -6.53 -18.01
C ASP A 116 8.92 -7.68 -17.74
N ASP A 117 9.72 -7.58 -16.67
CA ASP A 117 10.66 -8.62 -16.23
C ASP A 117 10.45 -9.00 -14.75
N PHE A 118 9.21 -8.91 -14.27
CA PHE A 118 8.85 -9.20 -12.87
C PHE A 118 9.23 -10.64 -12.49
N ARG A 119 10.00 -10.77 -11.39
CA ARG A 119 10.61 -12.03 -10.91
C ARG A 119 11.62 -12.65 -11.90
N GLY A 120 12.05 -11.92 -12.94
CA GLY A 120 13.01 -12.36 -13.94
C GLY A 120 14.46 -12.02 -13.59
N GLY A 121 14.99 -10.95 -14.16
CA GLY A 121 16.39 -10.56 -14.05
C GLY A 121 16.84 -10.12 -12.66
N ASN A 122 18.16 -9.94 -12.53
CA ASN A 122 18.79 -9.40 -11.32
C ASN A 122 18.91 -7.87 -11.42
N TYR A 123 18.19 -7.16 -10.60
CA TYR A 123 18.16 -5.70 -10.52
C TYR A 123 18.69 -5.17 -9.18
N ALA A 124 19.43 -5.97 -8.41
CA ALA A 124 19.94 -5.60 -7.09
C ALA A 124 20.73 -4.28 -7.12
N GLU A 125 21.65 -4.13 -8.07
CA GLU A 125 22.43 -2.89 -8.21
C GLU A 125 21.54 -1.69 -8.53
N GLY A 126 20.59 -1.84 -9.45
CA GLY A 126 19.65 -0.77 -9.79
C GLY A 126 18.75 -0.37 -8.62
N ASN A 127 18.31 -1.35 -7.82
CA ASN A 127 17.55 -1.07 -6.59
C ASN A 127 18.41 -0.30 -5.58
N ARG A 128 19.67 -0.63 -5.41
CA ARG A 128 20.62 0.12 -4.56
C ARG A 128 20.80 1.57 -5.02
N GLN A 129 20.89 1.80 -6.34
CA GLN A 129 20.98 3.15 -6.91
C GLN A 129 19.69 3.97 -6.63
N ALA A 130 18.53 3.39 -6.89
CA ALA A 130 17.25 4.03 -6.59
C ALA A 130 17.06 4.26 -5.07
N TRP A 131 17.49 3.29 -4.25
CA TRP A 131 17.43 3.40 -2.79
C TRP A 131 18.29 4.55 -2.26
N ARG A 132 19.50 4.72 -2.79
CA ARG A 132 20.39 5.84 -2.45
C ARG A 132 19.73 7.20 -2.71
N ALA A 133 19.03 7.35 -3.83
CA ALA A 133 18.29 8.59 -4.14
C ALA A 133 17.16 8.83 -3.12
N LEU A 134 16.42 7.79 -2.73
CA LEU A 134 15.39 7.87 -1.68
C LEU A 134 15.99 8.24 -0.31
N GLU A 135 17.13 7.64 0.06
CA GLU A 135 17.83 7.97 1.31
C GLU A 135 18.28 9.44 1.35
N GLU A 136 18.73 10.00 0.24
CA GLU A 136 19.14 11.41 0.15
C GLU A 136 17.92 12.33 0.29
N ALA A 137 16.80 12.04 -0.38
CA ALA A 137 15.56 12.79 -0.24
C ALA A 137 14.98 12.69 1.19
N TYR A 138 15.11 11.53 1.83
CA TYR A 138 14.74 11.31 3.23
C TYR A 138 15.60 12.18 4.17
N ARG A 139 16.92 12.20 4.00
CA ARG A 139 17.82 13.04 4.80
C ARG A 139 17.60 14.53 4.55
N ALA A 140 17.20 14.91 3.34
CA ALA A 140 16.83 16.30 3.01
C ALA A 140 15.49 16.72 3.61
N GLY A 141 14.68 15.76 4.10
CA GLY A 141 13.36 16.02 4.72
C GLY A 141 12.24 16.25 3.70
N THR A 142 12.48 16.05 2.41
CA THR A 142 11.44 16.14 1.37
C THR A 142 10.53 14.91 1.36
N ILE A 143 11.02 13.78 1.87
CA ILE A 143 10.28 12.56 2.13
C ILE A 143 10.48 12.18 3.60
N ARG A 144 9.38 11.95 4.33
CA ARG A 144 9.42 11.66 5.77
C ARG A 144 9.73 10.19 6.08
N SER A 145 9.39 9.28 5.17
CA SER A 145 9.67 7.83 5.29
C SER A 145 9.92 7.24 3.91
N ILE A 146 10.76 6.22 3.85
CA ILE A 146 11.09 5.50 2.61
C ILE A 146 10.85 4.01 2.78
N GLY A 147 10.47 3.33 1.71
CA GLY A 147 10.17 1.92 1.74
C GLY A 147 10.20 1.28 0.37
N VAL A 148 9.68 0.08 0.32
CA VAL A 148 9.66 -0.76 -0.87
C VAL A 148 8.28 -1.36 -1.09
N SER A 149 8.04 -1.89 -2.28
CA SER A 149 6.82 -2.62 -2.61
C SER A 149 7.17 -3.87 -3.42
N ASN A 150 6.50 -4.99 -3.12
CA ASN A 150 6.72 -6.28 -3.77
C ASN A 150 8.12 -6.89 -3.57
N PHE A 151 8.89 -6.41 -2.60
CA PHE A 151 10.20 -6.95 -2.25
C PHE A 151 10.06 -8.24 -1.44
N LEU A 152 10.85 -9.24 -1.80
CA LEU A 152 11.03 -10.47 -1.02
C LEU A 152 12.16 -10.29 -0.01
N GLN A 153 12.32 -11.27 0.88
CA GLN A 153 13.36 -11.23 1.90
C GLN A 153 14.75 -10.94 1.32
N ALA A 154 15.15 -11.63 0.25
CA ALA A 154 16.48 -11.44 -0.34
C ALA A 154 16.69 -10.03 -0.92
N ASP A 155 15.63 -9.41 -1.46
CA ASP A 155 15.69 -8.05 -1.99
C ASP A 155 15.86 -7.04 -0.85
N ILE A 156 15.17 -7.25 0.28
CA ILE A 156 15.29 -6.41 1.48
C ILE A 156 16.67 -6.59 2.13
N ASP A 157 17.14 -7.83 2.28
CA ASP A 157 18.46 -8.13 2.84
C ASP A 157 19.57 -7.44 2.04
N ASP A 158 19.46 -7.41 0.70
CA ASP A 158 20.42 -6.71 -0.16
C ASP A 158 20.42 -5.20 0.09
N LEU A 159 19.24 -4.56 0.18
CA LEU A 159 19.15 -3.13 0.49
C LEU A 159 19.72 -2.80 1.87
N VAL A 160 19.40 -3.60 2.89
CA VAL A 160 19.89 -3.40 4.26
C VAL A 160 21.41 -3.58 4.34
N ALA A 161 21.98 -4.50 3.57
CA ALA A 161 23.43 -4.75 3.55
C ALA A 161 24.25 -3.61 2.89
N HIS A 162 23.62 -2.84 1.99
CA HIS A 162 24.33 -1.84 1.18
C HIS A 162 23.82 -0.40 1.40
N GLY A 163 22.64 -0.22 1.99
CA GLY A 163 22.08 1.06 2.36
C GLY A 163 22.50 1.51 3.75
N THR A 164 22.06 2.69 4.15
CA THR A 164 22.28 3.25 5.49
C THR A 164 20.97 3.42 6.28
N VAL A 165 19.83 3.33 5.60
CA VAL A 165 18.49 3.33 6.17
C VAL A 165 17.80 2.04 5.76
N ALA A 166 17.26 1.30 6.71
CA ALA A 166 16.39 0.16 6.40
C ALA A 166 15.03 0.65 5.88
N PRO A 167 14.35 -0.11 5.01
CA PRO A 167 13.00 0.23 4.61
C PRO A 167 12.07 0.34 5.83
N HIS A 168 11.29 1.42 5.93
CA HIS A 168 10.29 1.58 6.99
C HIS A 168 9.02 0.79 6.67
N VAL A 169 8.75 0.56 5.39
CA VAL A 169 7.53 -0.09 4.88
C VAL A 169 7.88 -1.08 3.76
N ASN A 170 7.19 -2.22 3.73
CA ASN A 170 7.09 -3.08 2.55
C ASN A 170 5.60 -3.24 2.18
N GLN A 171 5.18 -2.67 1.05
CA GLN A 171 3.81 -2.74 0.57
C GLN A 171 3.65 -3.96 -0.35
N ILE A 172 2.84 -4.94 0.04
CA ILE A 172 2.71 -6.23 -0.65
C ILE A 172 1.26 -6.65 -0.85
N LEU A 173 1.04 -7.60 -1.78
CA LEU A 173 -0.25 -8.22 -1.99
C LEU A 173 -0.62 -9.11 -0.80
N VAL A 174 -1.69 -8.75 -0.08
CA VAL A 174 -2.22 -9.55 1.03
C VAL A 174 -3.73 -9.56 1.03
N HIS A 175 -4.31 -10.74 0.97
CA HIS A 175 -5.74 -10.96 1.17
C HIS A 175 -6.00 -12.39 1.67
N ALA A 176 -7.20 -12.68 2.14
CA ALA A 176 -7.61 -14.06 2.41
C ALA A 176 -7.48 -14.88 1.11
N GLY A 177 -6.68 -15.94 1.15
CA GLY A 177 -6.33 -16.73 -0.04
C GLY A 177 -4.96 -16.44 -0.66
N ASN A 178 -4.31 -15.33 -0.27
CA ASN A 178 -2.90 -15.06 -0.58
C ASN A 178 -2.27 -14.29 0.57
N THR A 179 -1.86 -15.01 1.60
CA THR A 179 -1.22 -14.43 2.79
C THR A 179 0.22 -14.92 2.91
N PRO A 180 1.21 -14.09 2.52
CA PRO A 180 2.63 -14.45 2.62
C PRO A 180 3.12 -14.33 4.07
N SER A 181 2.68 -15.22 4.95
CA SER A 181 2.89 -15.17 6.41
C SER A 181 4.36 -15.08 6.81
N ASP A 182 5.24 -15.80 6.10
CA ASP A 182 6.68 -15.78 6.41
C ASP A 182 7.30 -14.42 6.08
N LEU A 183 6.88 -13.79 4.96
CA LEU A 183 7.36 -12.46 4.61
C LEU A 183 6.80 -11.37 5.55
N ILE A 184 5.53 -11.49 5.95
CA ILE A 184 4.92 -10.59 6.93
C ILE A 184 5.70 -10.66 8.24
N ARG A 185 5.93 -11.86 8.77
CA ARG A 185 6.72 -12.07 9.99
C ARG A 185 8.14 -11.57 9.85
N TYR A 186 8.80 -11.88 8.72
CA TYR A 186 10.16 -11.40 8.44
C TYR A 186 10.26 -9.87 8.51
N CYS A 187 9.27 -9.14 7.95
CA CYS A 187 9.20 -7.69 8.02
C CYS A 187 8.96 -7.21 9.46
N GLN A 188 7.97 -7.77 10.14
CA GLN A 188 7.61 -7.40 11.52
C GLN A 188 8.77 -7.61 12.50
N ASP A 189 9.52 -8.71 12.38
CA ASP A 189 10.71 -9.00 13.21
C ASP A 189 11.87 -7.99 13.00
N ARG A 190 11.75 -7.10 12.00
CA ARG A 190 12.74 -6.07 11.63
C ARG A 190 12.20 -4.65 11.72
N ASP A 191 11.07 -4.45 12.38
CA ASP A 191 10.38 -3.16 12.47
C ASP A 191 10.04 -2.56 11.08
N ILE A 192 9.87 -3.39 10.05
CA ILE A 192 9.39 -3.00 8.73
C ILE A 192 7.87 -3.19 8.72
N LEU A 193 7.12 -2.09 8.66
CA LEU A 193 5.67 -2.16 8.59
C LEU A 193 5.23 -2.78 7.25
N VAL A 194 4.24 -3.66 7.30
CA VAL A 194 3.63 -4.21 6.08
C VAL A 194 2.37 -3.41 5.73
N GLU A 195 2.31 -2.90 4.50
CA GLU A 195 1.06 -2.41 3.90
C GLU A 195 0.47 -3.47 2.99
N ALA A 196 -0.80 -3.79 3.22
CA ALA A 196 -1.57 -4.78 2.46
C ALA A 196 -2.38 -4.07 1.35
N TYR A 197 -1.96 -4.22 0.09
CA TYR A 197 -2.79 -3.77 -1.02
C TYR A 197 -3.69 -4.90 -1.56
N SER A 198 -4.75 -4.53 -2.27
CA SER A 198 -5.76 -5.43 -2.83
C SER A 198 -6.38 -6.39 -1.81
N PRO A 199 -6.82 -5.93 -0.64
CA PRO A 199 -7.34 -6.80 0.44
C PRO A 199 -8.57 -7.62 0.02
N ILE A 200 -9.27 -7.24 -1.05
CA ILE A 200 -10.42 -7.94 -1.63
C ILE A 200 -10.12 -8.64 -2.95
N ALA A 201 -8.83 -8.93 -3.26
CA ALA A 201 -8.41 -9.68 -4.45
C ALA A 201 -9.05 -9.18 -5.77
N HIS A 202 -9.12 -7.87 -6.00
CA HIS A 202 -9.83 -7.25 -7.14
C HIS A 202 -11.31 -7.59 -7.27
N GLY A 203 -11.92 -8.11 -6.22
CA GLY A 203 -13.32 -8.52 -6.21
C GLY A 203 -13.52 -10.02 -6.43
N GLU A 204 -12.51 -10.78 -6.82
CA GLU A 204 -12.63 -12.22 -7.07
C GLU A 204 -13.03 -13.00 -5.79
N ILE A 205 -12.56 -12.56 -4.64
CA ILE A 205 -12.89 -13.16 -3.33
C ILE A 205 -14.38 -13.00 -2.94
N LEU A 206 -15.10 -12.05 -3.56
CA LEU A 206 -16.49 -11.75 -3.21
C LEU A 206 -17.43 -12.93 -3.45
N GLY A 207 -17.11 -13.77 -4.44
CA GLY A 207 -17.87 -14.96 -4.79
C GLY A 207 -17.51 -16.21 -3.98
N ASN A 208 -16.49 -16.16 -3.14
CA ASN A 208 -16.02 -17.34 -2.40
C ASN A 208 -17.01 -17.73 -1.29
N PRO A 209 -17.63 -18.94 -1.35
CA PRO A 209 -18.69 -19.34 -0.41
C PRO A 209 -18.18 -19.51 1.02
N ARG A 210 -16.91 -19.88 1.22
CA ARG A 210 -16.29 -20.01 2.55
C ARG A 210 -16.13 -18.64 3.21
N VAL A 211 -15.60 -17.68 2.46
CA VAL A 211 -15.42 -16.29 2.93
C VAL A 211 -16.78 -15.66 3.24
N LYS A 212 -17.77 -15.88 2.35
CA LYS A 212 -19.14 -15.40 2.59
C LYS A 212 -19.73 -15.99 3.85
N ALA A 213 -19.61 -17.29 4.08
CA ALA A 213 -20.13 -17.95 5.28
C ALA A 213 -19.49 -17.42 6.57
N ILE A 214 -18.20 -17.04 6.52
CA ILE A 214 -17.53 -16.38 7.66
C ILE A 214 -18.08 -14.98 7.85
N ALA A 215 -18.20 -14.16 6.80
CA ALA A 215 -18.74 -12.80 6.89
C ALA A 215 -20.17 -12.79 7.47
N ASP A 216 -21.02 -13.72 7.04
CA ASP A 216 -22.39 -13.87 7.53
C ASP A 216 -22.45 -14.14 9.07
N ARG A 217 -21.45 -14.85 9.65
CA ARG A 217 -21.35 -15.07 11.12
C ARG A 217 -21.14 -13.79 11.91
N TYR A 218 -20.44 -12.84 11.33
CA TYR A 218 -20.18 -11.52 11.95
C TYR A 218 -21.22 -10.47 11.56
N GLY A 219 -22.17 -10.80 10.66
CA GLY A 219 -23.16 -9.85 10.17
C GLY A 219 -22.58 -8.73 9.32
N VAL A 220 -21.45 -8.98 8.64
CA VAL A 220 -20.70 -8.01 7.83
C VAL A 220 -20.63 -8.43 6.36
N SER A 221 -20.28 -7.50 5.49
CA SER A 221 -20.01 -7.81 4.10
C SER A 221 -18.65 -8.50 3.92
N VAL A 222 -18.46 -9.23 2.80
CA VAL A 222 -17.19 -9.85 2.45
C VAL A 222 -16.04 -8.82 2.38
N PRO A 223 -16.19 -7.63 1.78
CA PRO A 223 -15.15 -6.60 1.83
C PRO A 223 -14.75 -6.19 3.25
N GLN A 224 -15.72 -5.98 4.14
CA GLN A 224 -15.45 -5.65 5.55
C GLN A 224 -14.66 -6.75 6.24
N LEU A 225 -15.05 -8.01 6.05
CA LEU A 225 -14.33 -9.17 6.59
C LEU A 225 -12.88 -9.20 6.09
N CYS A 226 -12.66 -9.03 4.77
CA CYS A 226 -11.32 -9.07 4.16
C CYS A 226 -10.43 -7.92 4.64
N ILE A 227 -10.98 -6.71 4.79
CA ILE A 227 -10.24 -5.57 5.32
C ILE A 227 -9.89 -5.82 6.80
N ARG A 228 -10.85 -6.28 7.60
CA ARG A 228 -10.59 -6.61 9.01
C ARG A 228 -9.55 -7.72 9.14
N TYR A 229 -9.59 -8.72 8.28
CA TYR A 229 -8.60 -9.79 8.23
C TYR A 229 -7.17 -9.26 8.08
N THR A 230 -6.93 -8.42 7.07
CA THR A 230 -5.59 -7.85 6.85
C THR A 230 -5.16 -6.94 8.01
N LEU A 231 -6.06 -6.13 8.56
CA LEU A 231 -5.79 -5.33 9.76
C LEU A 231 -5.40 -6.20 10.98
N GLN A 232 -6.04 -7.37 11.16
CA GLN A 232 -5.72 -8.28 12.27
C GLN A 232 -4.42 -9.06 12.07
N LEU A 233 -3.87 -9.11 10.86
CA LEU A 233 -2.50 -9.58 10.61
C LEU A 233 -1.43 -8.56 11.06
N GLY A 234 -1.84 -7.40 11.58
CA GLY A 234 -0.93 -6.33 11.98
C GLY A 234 -0.39 -5.54 10.78
N THR A 235 -1.18 -5.39 9.74
CA THR A 235 -0.81 -4.60 8.54
C THR A 235 -1.64 -3.32 8.45
N VAL A 236 -1.11 -2.31 7.79
CA VAL A 236 -1.89 -1.20 7.23
C VAL A 236 -2.59 -1.69 5.98
N THR A 237 -3.84 -1.31 5.79
CA THR A 237 -4.68 -1.86 4.71
C THR A 237 -5.13 -0.78 3.73
N LEU A 238 -4.96 -1.05 2.43
CA LEU A 238 -5.19 -0.10 1.35
C LEU A 238 -6.27 -0.60 0.37
N PRO A 239 -7.56 -0.61 0.76
CA PRO A 239 -8.64 -0.88 -0.19
C PRO A 239 -8.76 0.26 -1.20
N LYS A 240 -8.99 -0.09 -2.47
CA LYS A 240 -9.19 0.89 -3.55
C LYS A 240 -10.67 1.08 -3.83
N THR A 241 -11.11 2.32 -3.83
CA THR A 241 -12.44 2.69 -4.32
C THR A 241 -12.52 4.19 -4.62
N ALA A 242 -13.40 4.59 -5.55
CA ALA A 242 -13.80 5.98 -5.75
C ALA A 242 -15.26 6.22 -5.32
N ASN A 243 -15.94 5.20 -4.76
CA ASN A 243 -17.32 5.30 -4.31
C ASN A 243 -17.36 5.62 -2.80
N PRO A 244 -17.95 6.77 -2.39
CA PRO A 244 -18.04 7.15 -0.98
C PRO A 244 -18.81 6.17 -0.09
N GLU A 245 -19.78 5.43 -0.64
CA GLU A 245 -20.50 4.39 0.12
C GLU A 245 -19.59 3.21 0.46
N HIS A 246 -18.75 2.78 -0.52
CA HIS A 246 -17.75 1.76 -0.25
C HIS A 246 -16.68 2.26 0.72
N MET A 247 -16.27 3.55 0.66
CA MET A 247 -15.32 4.11 1.62
C MET A 247 -15.86 4.02 3.06
N ARG A 248 -17.14 4.38 3.28
CA ARG A 248 -17.78 4.27 4.60
C ARG A 248 -17.88 2.82 5.06
N ALA A 249 -18.31 1.92 4.18
CA ALA A 249 -18.40 0.49 4.50
C ALA A 249 -17.02 -0.13 4.81
N ASN A 250 -15.99 0.25 4.07
CA ASN A 250 -14.61 -0.20 4.29
C ASN A 250 -14.03 0.29 5.63
N ALA A 251 -14.53 1.40 6.15
CA ALA A 251 -14.14 1.95 7.45
C ALA A 251 -14.97 1.39 8.63
N ASP A 252 -16.09 0.73 8.34
CA ASP A 252 -16.95 0.11 9.37
C ASP A 252 -16.50 -1.34 9.62
N VAL A 253 -15.35 -1.47 10.29
CA VAL A 253 -14.67 -2.75 10.56
C VAL A 253 -14.27 -2.92 12.02
N ASP A 254 -14.99 -2.27 12.93
CA ASP A 254 -14.72 -2.28 14.38
C ASP A 254 -15.23 -3.59 15.06
N PHE A 255 -15.04 -4.74 14.41
CA PHE A 255 -15.31 -6.06 14.97
C PHE A 255 -13.99 -6.88 15.02
N VAL A 256 -14.02 -8.00 15.72
CA VAL A 256 -12.88 -8.91 15.83
C VAL A 256 -13.23 -10.26 15.25
N ILE A 257 -12.40 -10.74 14.31
CA ILE A 257 -12.48 -12.09 13.77
C ILE A 257 -11.85 -13.04 14.79
N GLY A 258 -12.57 -14.08 15.20
CA GLY A 258 -12.07 -15.10 16.12
C GLY A 258 -10.93 -15.93 15.53
N GLU A 259 -10.13 -16.53 16.40
CA GLU A 259 -8.91 -17.28 15.99
C GLU A 259 -9.21 -18.40 14.98
N GLU A 260 -10.27 -19.16 15.16
CA GLU A 260 -10.68 -20.25 14.26
C GLU A 260 -10.99 -19.70 12.85
N ASP A 261 -11.69 -18.57 12.76
CA ASP A 261 -12.01 -17.94 11.49
C ASP A 261 -10.82 -17.25 10.85
N MET A 262 -9.92 -16.65 11.65
CA MET A 262 -8.62 -16.13 11.16
C MET A 262 -7.81 -17.27 10.55
N GLN A 263 -7.72 -18.42 11.21
CA GLN A 263 -7.00 -19.57 10.67
C GLN A 263 -7.68 -20.11 9.41
N ALA A 264 -9.02 -20.18 9.36
CA ALA A 264 -9.76 -20.62 8.18
C ALA A 264 -9.55 -19.69 6.97
N LEU A 265 -9.39 -18.37 7.20
CA LEU A 265 -9.06 -17.39 6.15
C LEU A 265 -7.58 -17.50 5.71
N LEU A 266 -6.68 -17.78 6.66
CA LEU A 266 -5.25 -17.98 6.40
C LEU A 266 -5.00 -19.22 5.53
N ASP A 267 -5.76 -20.29 5.77
CA ASP A 267 -5.66 -21.57 5.07
C ASP A 267 -6.31 -21.57 3.66
N LEU A 268 -6.91 -20.45 3.25
CA LEU A 268 -7.41 -20.32 1.89
C LEU A 268 -6.26 -20.20 0.90
N ASP A 269 -6.45 -20.76 -0.29
CA ASP A 269 -5.63 -20.53 -1.48
C ASP A 269 -6.56 -20.07 -2.60
N GLU A 270 -6.57 -18.75 -2.87
CA GLU A 270 -7.43 -18.11 -3.87
C GLU A 270 -6.57 -17.13 -4.65
N ARG A 271 -5.96 -17.61 -5.74
CA ARG A 271 -5.00 -16.85 -6.57
C ARG A 271 -5.45 -16.74 -8.02
N ASP A 272 -6.72 -17.00 -8.28
CA ASP A 272 -7.31 -16.65 -9.57
C ASP A 272 -7.84 -15.22 -9.52
N TYR A 273 -7.17 -14.32 -10.24
CA TYR A 273 -7.53 -12.91 -10.30
C TYR A 273 -8.26 -12.55 -11.59
N GLY A 274 -8.82 -13.56 -12.28
CA GLY A 274 -9.60 -13.37 -13.48
C GLY A 274 -8.86 -12.51 -14.51
N ARG A 275 -9.49 -11.40 -14.93
CA ARG A 275 -8.89 -10.46 -15.89
C ARG A 275 -7.66 -9.73 -15.34
N SER A 276 -7.52 -9.63 -14.03
CA SER A 276 -6.37 -8.96 -13.40
C SER A 276 -5.10 -9.80 -13.45
N SER A 277 -5.18 -11.11 -13.79
CA SER A 277 -4.02 -11.98 -13.97
C SER A 277 -3.07 -11.56 -15.11
N VAL A 278 -3.47 -10.59 -15.94
CA VAL A 278 -2.57 -9.98 -16.95
C VAL A 278 -1.47 -9.12 -16.30
N PHE A 279 -1.69 -8.64 -15.07
CA PHE A 279 -0.68 -7.88 -14.35
C PHE A 279 0.31 -8.82 -13.67
N PRO A 280 1.62 -8.54 -13.72
CA PRO A 280 2.66 -9.48 -13.26
C PRO A 280 2.48 -9.99 -11.83
N VAL A 281 2.06 -9.11 -10.91
CA VAL A 281 1.85 -9.46 -9.48
C VAL A 281 0.75 -10.51 -9.29
N TYR A 282 -0.24 -10.52 -10.19
CA TYR A 282 -1.41 -11.42 -10.13
C TYR A 282 -1.27 -12.60 -11.09
N GLY A 283 -0.22 -12.63 -11.91
CA GLY A 283 0.04 -13.69 -12.86
C GLY A 283 0.64 -14.96 -12.24
N GLY A 284 0.82 -15.03 -10.93
CA GLY A 284 1.38 -16.19 -10.23
C GLY A 284 2.87 -16.44 -10.53
N ARG A 285 3.61 -15.42 -10.96
CA ARG A 285 5.04 -15.50 -11.29
C ARG A 285 5.90 -15.00 -10.16
#